data_7add39eef49542e191e68ee268e2a227
#
_entry.id   7add39eef49542e191e68ee268e2a227
#
_cell.length_a   1.000
_cell.length_b   1.000
_cell.length_c   1.000
_cell.angle_alpha   90.00
_cell.angle_beta   90.00
_cell.angle_gamma   90.00
#
_symmetry.space_group_name_H-M   'P 1'
#
loop_
_entity.id
_entity.type
_entity.pdbx_description
1 polymer ?
#
loop_
_entity_poly.entity_id
_entity_poly.type
_entity_poly.pdbx_seq_one_letter_code
_entity_poly.pdbx_strand_id
1 'polypeptide(L)'
;MATVPGIDVSYWDAGIDWPKVRATSQRFVIAKATEGITYKDPTFDDNWIGAKSAGLLRGAYHFFRCNVDARKQADYFIDYVRTVKDDGEFPPVLDLETNDGVSKEKIVPAVKIWLDRVESAFGKKPIIYSGQYFLQDFLIQPGGGPPPWAKDYPLWLAQYPNQYVDGMKPFLPRGWFAWTIWQYSDKGVVNGINASVDMNLFNGSLEDLYKFAGTKIVIEKPKTHKVAAGDSFESVANKYGVTVRELVSANQQLLKTGDTLNVPVAIAIPQDGGGGATPASSRTHTIQAGDTLTGVAVKYGTTVAAIASANDIKNINNIKVGQVLVIP
;
A
#
# COMPACT_ATOMS: atom_id res chain seq x y z
N MET A 1 -8.16 -10.52 17.99
CA MET A 1 -8.72 -9.55 17.04
C MET A 1 -8.16 -9.87 15.67
N ALA A 2 -8.94 -9.68 14.62
CA ALA A 2 -8.40 -9.79 13.27
C ALA A 2 -7.49 -8.59 12.99
N THR A 3 -6.37 -8.82 12.34
CA THR A 3 -5.48 -7.78 11.83
C THR A 3 -5.07 -8.11 10.41
N VAL A 4 -4.79 -7.09 9.60
CA VAL A 4 -4.36 -7.26 8.22
C VAL A 4 -2.97 -6.67 8.06
N PRO A 5 -1.98 -7.45 7.57
CA PRO A 5 -0.62 -6.97 7.40
C PRO A 5 -0.47 -6.05 6.19
N GLY A 6 0.42 -5.09 6.33
CA GLY A 6 0.87 -4.16 5.31
C GLY A 6 2.29 -3.68 5.59
N ILE A 7 2.80 -2.86 4.71
CA ILE A 7 4.15 -2.28 4.78
C ILE A 7 4.08 -0.79 4.54
N ASP A 8 5.09 -0.05 4.96
CA ASP A 8 5.36 1.26 4.43
C ASP A 8 6.77 1.32 3.84
N VAL A 9 6.93 2.17 2.82
CA VAL A 9 8.12 2.17 1.96
C VAL A 9 8.52 3.59 1.56
N SER A 10 9.81 3.73 1.26
CA SER A 10 10.42 4.95 0.76
C SER A 10 11.56 4.61 -0.20
N TYR A 11 12.37 5.59 -0.56
CA TYR A 11 13.57 5.37 -1.39
C TYR A 11 14.58 4.39 -0.77
N TRP A 12 14.52 4.16 0.53
CA TRP A 12 15.36 3.17 1.21
C TRP A 12 15.05 1.73 0.79
N ASP A 13 13.85 1.49 0.30
CA ASP A 13 13.33 0.19 -0.12
C ASP A 13 13.33 0.02 -1.65
N ALA A 14 14.11 0.81 -2.37
CA ALA A 14 14.09 0.86 -3.83
C ALA A 14 14.27 -0.51 -4.50
N GLY A 15 13.63 -0.69 -5.66
CA GLY A 15 13.76 -1.92 -6.46
C GLY A 15 12.82 -3.04 -6.02
N ILE A 16 11.62 -2.71 -5.55
CA ILE A 16 10.62 -3.66 -5.06
C ILE A 16 10.03 -4.51 -6.19
N ASP A 17 10.01 -5.82 -6.00
CA ASP A 17 9.29 -6.79 -6.84
C ASP A 17 7.84 -6.94 -6.31
N TRP A 18 6.96 -6.06 -6.76
CA TRP A 18 5.58 -5.96 -6.29
C TRP A 18 4.76 -7.25 -6.45
N PRO A 19 4.86 -8.02 -7.54
CA PRO A 19 4.27 -9.35 -7.63
C PRO A 19 4.66 -10.29 -6.49
N LYS A 20 5.93 -10.30 -6.10
CA LYS A 20 6.38 -11.12 -4.97
C LYS A 20 5.85 -10.61 -3.63
N VAL A 21 5.81 -9.29 -3.44
CA VAL A 21 5.18 -8.68 -2.25
C VAL A 21 3.71 -9.09 -2.16
N ARG A 22 2.96 -9.00 -3.26
CA ARG A 22 1.54 -9.39 -3.30
C ARG A 22 1.31 -10.86 -3.00
N ALA A 23 2.24 -11.73 -3.38
CA ALA A 23 2.18 -13.17 -3.08
C ALA A 23 2.37 -13.49 -1.58
N THR A 24 2.83 -12.52 -0.78
CA THR A 24 2.88 -12.63 0.69
C THR A 24 1.52 -12.30 1.33
N SER A 25 1.50 -12.17 2.65
CA SER A 25 0.30 -11.75 3.38
C SER A 25 0.01 -10.24 3.31
N GLN A 26 0.88 -9.43 2.71
CA GLN A 26 0.70 -7.99 2.65
C GLN A 26 -0.52 -7.60 1.80
N ARG A 27 -1.32 -6.65 2.28
CA ARG A 27 -2.56 -6.22 1.59
C ARG A 27 -2.59 -4.72 1.32
N PHE A 28 -1.74 -3.95 1.98
CA PHE A 28 -1.63 -2.52 1.77
C PHE A 28 -0.18 -2.05 1.86
N VAL A 29 0.07 -0.92 1.24
CA VAL A 29 1.35 -0.21 1.29
C VAL A 29 1.09 1.28 1.47
N ILE A 30 1.91 1.93 2.30
CA ILE A 30 1.91 3.38 2.45
C ILE A 30 3.27 3.89 2.00
N ALA A 31 3.30 4.66 0.91
CA ALA A 31 4.54 5.11 0.28
C ALA A 31 4.88 6.57 0.63
N LYS A 32 6.16 6.85 0.92
CA LYS A 32 6.64 8.23 1.08
C LYS A 32 6.41 9.00 -0.20
N ALA A 33 5.73 10.16 -0.09
CA ALA A 33 5.56 11.05 -1.21
C ALA A 33 6.47 12.28 -1.08
N THR A 34 6.39 12.98 0.05
CA THR A 34 7.11 14.24 0.23
C THR A 34 7.59 14.44 1.66
N GLU A 35 8.52 15.41 1.83
CA GLU A 35 8.99 15.88 3.12
C GLU A 35 9.19 17.39 3.07
N GLY A 36 8.72 18.13 4.07
CA GLY A 36 8.79 19.58 4.09
C GLY A 36 8.20 20.21 2.83
N ILE A 37 8.89 21.14 2.22
CA ILE A 37 8.45 21.82 0.97
C ILE A 37 9.42 21.66 -0.20
N THR A 38 10.42 20.80 -0.07
CA THR A 38 11.51 20.68 -1.07
C THR A 38 11.84 19.26 -1.49
N TYR A 39 11.50 18.27 -0.67
CA TYR A 39 11.83 16.87 -0.95
C TYR A 39 10.64 16.12 -1.52
N LYS A 40 10.86 15.43 -2.62
CA LYS A 40 9.97 14.43 -3.22
C LYS A 40 10.68 13.10 -3.18
N ASP A 41 10.00 12.05 -2.74
CA ASP A 41 10.61 10.73 -2.73
C ASP A 41 10.80 10.24 -4.18
N PRO A 42 12.04 9.92 -4.59
CA PRO A 42 12.32 9.55 -5.97
C PRO A 42 11.72 8.21 -6.40
N THR A 43 11.26 7.39 -5.45
CA THR A 43 10.65 6.09 -5.73
C THR A 43 9.12 6.11 -5.65
N PHE A 44 8.53 7.26 -5.31
CA PHE A 44 7.07 7.34 -5.08
C PHE A 44 6.26 6.85 -6.28
N ASP A 45 6.57 7.35 -7.49
CA ASP A 45 5.84 7.00 -8.70
C ASP A 45 5.94 5.49 -9.00
N ASP A 46 7.15 4.92 -8.88
CA ASP A 46 7.39 3.48 -9.10
C ASP A 46 6.66 2.63 -8.06
N ASN A 47 6.74 3.02 -6.78
CA ASN A 47 6.04 2.35 -5.69
C ASN A 47 4.52 2.44 -5.89
N TRP A 48 4.00 3.62 -6.27
CA TRP A 48 2.58 3.86 -6.49
C TRP A 48 2.00 3.02 -7.62
N ILE A 49 2.66 3.02 -8.77
CA ILE A 49 2.24 2.26 -9.95
C ILE A 49 2.42 0.75 -9.73
N GLY A 50 3.56 0.36 -9.16
CA GLY A 50 3.88 -1.05 -8.93
C GLY A 50 2.93 -1.72 -7.94
N ALA A 51 2.64 -1.05 -6.82
CA ALA A 51 1.68 -1.54 -5.83
C ALA A 51 0.26 -1.64 -6.39
N LYS A 52 -0.19 -0.63 -7.19
CA LYS A 52 -1.47 -0.70 -7.89
C LYS A 52 -1.56 -1.90 -8.82
N SER A 53 -0.53 -2.07 -9.65
CA SER A 53 -0.48 -3.17 -10.62
C SER A 53 -0.48 -4.54 -9.94
N ALA A 54 0.06 -4.64 -8.74
CA ALA A 54 0.03 -5.84 -7.92
C ALA A 54 -1.29 -6.03 -7.14
N GLY A 55 -2.21 -5.06 -7.17
CA GLY A 55 -3.48 -5.15 -6.45
C GLY A 55 -3.35 -4.95 -4.94
N LEU A 56 -2.38 -4.16 -4.49
CA LEU A 56 -2.27 -3.70 -3.10
C LEU A 56 -3.03 -2.38 -2.92
N LEU A 57 -3.67 -2.21 -1.77
CA LEU A 57 -4.23 -0.92 -1.36
C LEU A 57 -3.10 0.05 -1.07
N ARG A 58 -3.24 1.32 -1.49
CA ARG A 58 -2.15 2.31 -1.43
C ARG A 58 -2.54 3.52 -0.63
N GLY A 59 -1.57 4.04 0.10
CA GLY A 59 -1.59 5.33 0.75
C GLY A 59 -0.31 6.11 0.49
N ALA A 60 -0.37 7.43 0.60
CA ALA A 60 0.77 8.32 0.50
C ALA A 60 1.02 9.02 1.82
N TYR A 61 2.28 9.15 2.25
CA TYR A 61 2.62 9.91 3.43
C TYR A 61 3.52 11.12 3.16
N HIS A 62 3.34 12.13 4.02
CA HIS A 62 4.14 13.34 4.09
C HIS A 62 4.90 13.39 5.40
N PHE A 63 6.22 13.46 5.34
CA PHE A 63 7.05 13.68 6.51
C PHE A 63 7.02 15.18 6.88
N PHE A 64 6.38 15.45 8.02
CA PHE A 64 6.11 16.81 8.45
C PHE A 64 7.31 17.44 9.17
N ARG A 65 7.70 18.61 8.72
CA ARG A 65 8.74 19.43 9.35
C ARG A 65 8.11 20.54 10.21
N CYS A 66 8.24 20.43 11.51
CA CYS A 66 7.60 21.34 12.45
C CYS A 66 8.07 22.80 12.33
N ASN A 67 9.28 23.03 11.83
CA ASN A 67 9.85 24.37 11.61
C ASN A 67 9.51 24.98 10.24
N VAL A 68 8.69 24.32 9.43
CA VAL A 68 8.27 24.76 8.11
C VAL A 68 6.78 25.09 8.12
N ASP A 69 6.35 26.07 7.32
CA ASP A 69 4.93 26.47 7.23
C ASP A 69 4.02 25.28 6.85
N ALA A 70 3.06 24.98 7.72
CA ALA A 70 2.20 23.81 7.60
C ALA A 70 1.29 23.84 6.36
N ARG A 71 0.81 25.03 5.97
CA ARG A 71 -0.03 25.19 4.77
C ARG A 71 0.76 24.91 3.51
N LYS A 72 1.98 25.45 3.43
CA LYS A 72 2.87 25.19 2.29
C LYS A 72 3.25 23.72 2.16
N GLN A 73 3.45 23.03 3.29
CA GLN A 73 3.70 21.58 3.28
C GLN A 73 2.49 20.81 2.77
N ALA A 74 1.28 21.18 3.24
CA ALA A 74 0.05 20.57 2.76
C ALA A 74 -0.14 20.77 1.25
N ASP A 75 0.04 22.00 0.76
CA ASP A 75 -0.06 22.31 -0.68
C ASP A 75 0.97 21.53 -1.49
N TYR A 76 2.23 21.47 -1.02
CA TYR A 76 3.30 20.72 -1.68
C TYR A 76 3.01 19.21 -1.79
N PHE A 77 2.48 18.61 -0.73
CA PHE A 77 2.04 17.22 -0.72
C PHE A 77 0.88 16.98 -1.68
N ILE A 78 -0.18 17.82 -1.61
CA ILE A 78 -1.37 17.72 -2.45
C ILE A 78 -0.98 17.81 -3.94
N ASP A 79 -0.18 18.81 -4.29
CA ASP A 79 0.25 19.03 -5.67
C ASP A 79 1.05 17.85 -6.20
N TYR A 80 1.95 17.29 -5.37
CA TYR A 80 2.77 16.16 -5.80
C TYR A 80 1.96 14.86 -5.93
N VAL A 81 1.13 14.51 -4.95
CA VAL A 81 0.32 13.28 -5.03
C VAL A 81 -0.61 13.32 -6.24
N ARG A 82 -1.14 14.48 -6.60
CA ARG A 82 -2.01 14.63 -7.78
C ARG A 82 -1.28 14.46 -9.12
N THR A 83 0.04 14.49 -9.16
CA THR A 83 0.79 14.23 -10.42
C THR A 83 0.58 12.81 -10.95
N VAL A 84 0.36 11.83 -10.07
CA VAL A 84 0.08 10.45 -10.45
C VAL A 84 -1.36 10.21 -10.90
N LYS A 85 -2.22 11.26 -10.89
CA LYS A 85 -3.62 11.26 -11.36
C LYS A 85 -4.51 10.19 -10.70
N ASP A 86 -4.20 9.85 -9.45
CA ASP A 86 -4.86 8.78 -8.71
C ASP A 86 -4.56 8.98 -7.21
N ASP A 87 -5.57 9.29 -6.43
CA ASP A 87 -5.44 9.64 -5.02
C ASP A 87 -5.16 8.43 -4.10
N GLY A 88 -5.14 7.21 -4.65
CA GLY A 88 -5.01 5.97 -3.88
C GLY A 88 -6.26 5.61 -3.08
N GLU A 89 -6.18 4.48 -2.42
CA GLU A 89 -7.32 3.92 -1.69
C GLU A 89 -7.35 4.41 -0.24
N PHE A 90 -6.20 4.51 0.43
CA PHE A 90 -6.11 5.00 1.80
C PHE A 90 -6.28 6.51 1.90
N PRO A 91 -6.70 7.02 3.07
CA PRO A 91 -6.54 8.42 3.39
C PRO A 91 -5.06 8.84 3.35
N PRO A 92 -4.74 10.09 3.00
CA PRO A 92 -3.40 10.64 3.13
C PRO A 92 -2.85 10.53 4.56
N VAL A 93 -1.52 10.46 4.71
CA VAL A 93 -0.89 10.30 6.01
C VAL A 93 0.01 11.48 6.34
N LEU A 94 -0.19 12.04 7.53
CA LEU A 94 0.74 12.95 8.18
C LEU A 94 1.71 12.14 9.03
N ASP A 95 2.97 12.12 8.67
CA ASP A 95 4.06 11.51 9.41
C ASP A 95 4.71 12.57 10.31
N LEU A 96 4.52 12.45 11.62
CA LEU A 96 4.90 13.41 12.64
C LEU A 96 5.85 12.79 13.66
N GLU A 97 7.16 12.94 13.47
CA GLU A 97 8.20 12.25 14.23
C GLU A 97 9.25 13.18 14.86
N THR A 98 9.38 14.39 14.35
CA THR A 98 10.40 15.34 14.81
C THR A 98 9.79 16.69 15.15
N ASN A 99 10.27 17.30 16.24
CA ASN A 99 9.82 18.64 16.64
C ASN A 99 10.62 19.76 15.96
N ASP A 100 11.76 19.45 15.30
CA ASP A 100 12.66 20.42 14.65
C ASP A 100 13.00 21.65 15.53
N GLY A 101 13.05 21.45 16.87
CA GLY A 101 13.29 22.52 17.84
C GLY A 101 12.07 23.42 18.12
N VAL A 102 10.89 23.07 17.59
CA VAL A 102 9.64 23.82 17.81
C VAL A 102 8.90 23.31 19.03
N SER A 103 8.33 24.23 19.81
CA SER A 103 7.57 23.88 20.99
C SER A 103 6.17 23.31 20.65
N LYS A 104 5.62 22.47 21.52
CA LYS A 104 4.31 21.83 21.31
C LYS A 104 3.16 22.82 21.11
N GLU A 105 3.23 23.99 21.74
CA GLU A 105 2.22 25.06 21.60
C GLU A 105 2.11 25.55 20.15
N LYS A 106 3.20 25.46 19.38
CA LYS A 106 3.25 25.79 17.95
C LYS A 106 2.99 24.59 17.06
N ILE A 107 3.42 23.37 17.47
CA ILE A 107 3.23 22.13 16.70
C ILE A 107 1.75 21.80 16.58
N VAL A 108 0.99 21.83 17.68
CA VAL A 108 -0.42 21.40 17.69
C VAL A 108 -1.29 22.20 16.69
N PRO A 109 -1.25 23.54 16.64
CA PRO A 109 -2.01 24.27 15.62
C PRO A 109 -1.47 24.08 14.21
N ALA A 110 -0.16 23.92 14.02
CA ALA A 110 0.43 23.66 12.70
C ALA A 110 -0.01 22.30 12.13
N VAL A 111 -0.02 21.25 12.93
CA VAL A 111 -0.55 19.93 12.57
C VAL A 111 -2.02 20.05 12.15
N LYS A 112 -2.84 20.78 12.90
CA LYS A 112 -4.27 20.96 12.56
C LYS A 112 -4.45 21.69 11.22
N ILE A 113 -3.64 22.69 10.93
CA ILE A 113 -3.67 23.41 9.63
C ILE A 113 -3.40 22.43 8.47
N TRP A 114 -2.39 21.57 8.60
CA TRP A 114 -2.07 20.58 7.58
C TRP A 114 -3.20 19.58 7.38
N LEU A 115 -3.71 19.02 8.49
CA LEU A 115 -4.82 18.04 8.47
C LEU A 115 -6.06 18.59 7.78
N ASP A 116 -6.50 19.81 8.15
CA ASP A 116 -7.69 20.43 7.56
C ASP A 116 -7.52 20.69 6.05
N ARG A 117 -6.32 21.14 5.66
CA ARG A 117 -6.03 21.44 4.27
C ARG A 117 -6.05 20.19 3.40
N VAL A 118 -5.45 19.11 3.89
CA VAL A 118 -5.38 17.84 3.18
C VAL A 118 -6.74 17.15 3.19
N GLU A 119 -7.48 17.15 4.31
CA GLU A 119 -8.85 16.64 4.38
C GLU A 119 -9.75 17.34 3.35
N SER A 120 -9.67 18.67 3.25
CA SER A 120 -10.43 19.46 2.26
C SER A 120 -10.09 19.09 0.82
N ALA A 121 -8.83 18.75 0.55
CA ALA A 121 -8.38 18.46 -0.81
C ALA A 121 -8.75 17.04 -1.29
N PHE A 122 -8.70 16.04 -0.40
CA PHE A 122 -8.93 14.62 -0.73
C PHE A 122 -10.31 14.11 -0.30
N GLY A 123 -11.07 14.88 0.50
CA GLY A 123 -12.36 14.46 1.03
C GLY A 123 -12.29 13.28 2.01
N LYS A 124 -11.09 12.95 2.49
CA LYS A 124 -10.82 11.87 3.44
C LYS A 124 -10.06 12.43 4.65
N LYS A 125 -10.43 12.00 5.86
CA LYS A 125 -9.70 12.38 7.08
C LYS A 125 -8.29 11.78 7.04
N PRO A 126 -7.21 12.59 7.07
CA PRO A 126 -5.86 12.07 7.07
C PRO A 126 -5.57 11.16 8.27
N ILE A 127 -4.67 10.24 8.11
CA ILE A 127 -4.13 9.40 9.19
C ILE A 127 -3.01 10.19 9.87
N ILE A 128 -2.94 10.14 11.19
CA ILE A 128 -1.80 10.66 11.95
C ILE A 128 -0.89 9.48 12.27
N TYR A 129 0.33 9.49 11.69
CA TYR A 129 1.39 8.58 12.09
C TYR A 129 2.33 9.28 13.06
N SER A 130 2.69 8.57 14.12
CA SER A 130 3.71 9.03 15.06
C SER A 130 4.16 7.92 16.02
N GLY A 131 5.35 8.10 16.58
CA GLY A 131 5.84 7.29 17.70
C GLY A 131 5.10 7.61 19.01
N GLN A 132 4.94 6.60 19.87
CA GLN A 132 4.26 6.74 21.16
C GLN A 132 4.82 7.90 22.00
N TYR A 133 6.14 8.00 22.12
CA TYR A 133 6.79 9.03 22.94
C TYR A 133 6.60 10.43 22.35
N PHE A 134 6.67 10.56 21.05
CA PHE A 134 6.44 11.85 20.40
C PHE A 134 5.01 12.35 20.64
N LEU A 135 4.03 11.48 20.54
CA LEU A 135 2.64 11.83 20.87
C LEU A 135 2.49 12.32 22.31
N GLN A 136 3.14 11.64 23.27
CA GLN A 136 3.10 12.02 24.67
C GLN A 136 3.75 13.38 24.93
N ASP A 137 4.89 13.64 24.30
CA ASP A 137 5.68 14.84 24.59
C ASP A 137 5.14 16.09 23.87
N PHE A 138 4.65 15.92 22.63
CA PHE A 138 4.32 17.05 21.77
C PHE A 138 2.83 17.21 21.44
N LEU A 139 2.01 16.18 21.58
CA LEU A 139 0.56 16.29 21.34
C LEU A 139 -0.29 16.26 22.63
N ILE A 140 0.22 15.77 23.76
CA ILE A 140 -0.52 15.81 25.02
C ILE A 140 -0.59 17.25 25.54
N GLN A 141 -1.81 17.73 25.76
CA GLN A 141 -2.11 19.07 26.26
C GLN A 141 -1.94 19.16 27.80
N PRO A 142 -1.89 20.37 28.40
CA PRO A 142 -1.77 20.56 29.84
C PRO A 142 -2.82 19.82 30.68
N GLY A 143 -4.01 19.54 30.15
CA GLY A 143 -5.05 18.72 30.77
C GLY A 143 -4.82 17.22 30.76
N GLY A 144 -3.73 16.74 30.15
CA GLY A 144 -3.31 15.34 30.15
C GLY A 144 -3.94 14.46 29.07
N GLY A 145 -4.50 15.04 28.00
CA GLY A 145 -5.01 14.34 26.82
C GLY A 145 -4.53 14.98 25.51
N PRO A 146 -4.72 14.31 24.36
CA PRO A 146 -4.44 14.91 23.07
C PRO A 146 -5.39 16.10 22.80
N PRO A 147 -5.12 16.94 21.79
CA PRO A 147 -6.05 17.96 21.36
C PRO A 147 -7.42 17.35 21.07
N PRO A 148 -8.54 18.02 21.39
CA PRO A 148 -9.89 17.46 21.23
C PRO A 148 -10.18 16.92 19.81
N TRP A 149 -9.59 17.53 18.80
CA TRP A 149 -9.74 17.13 17.40
C TRP A 149 -8.96 15.86 17.05
N ALA A 150 -7.92 15.47 17.80
CA ALA A 150 -7.06 14.35 17.44
C ALA A 150 -7.80 13.01 17.42
N LYS A 151 -8.83 12.84 18.26
CA LYS A 151 -9.70 11.64 18.28
C LYS A 151 -10.54 11.45 17.01
N ASP A 152 -10.68 12.50 16.20
CA ASP A 152 -11.46 12.47 14.97
C ASP A 152 -10.65 11.95 13.78
N TYR A 153 -9.35 11.77 13.97
CA TYR A 153 -8.40 11.29 12.95
C TYR A 153 -7.92 9.87 13.28
N PRO A 154 -7.80 8.99 12.26
CA PRO A 154 -7.23 7.66 12.46
C PRO A 154 -5.79 7.75 12.98
N LEU A 155 -5.41 6.89 13.93
CA LEU A 155 -4.07 6.81 14.48
C LEU A 155 -3.29 5.64 13.86
N TRP A 156 -2.13 5.93 13.29
CA TRP A 156 -1.11 4.96 12.94
C TRP A 156 0.05 5.11 13.95
N LEU A 157 0.14 4.17 14.87
CA LEU A 157 1.08 4.22 16.00
C LEU A 157 2.34 3.41 15.70
N ALA A 158 3.50 4.04 15.78
CA ALA A 158 4.78 3.34 15.78
C ALA A 158 5.17 2.97 17.21
N GLN A 159 5.31 1.68 17.46
CA GLN A 159 5.76 1.14 18.73
C GLN A 159 6.31 -0.28 18.51
N TYR A 160 7.62 -0.45 18.71
CA TYR A 160 8.31 -1.70 18.42
C TYR A 160 8.48 -2.52 19.69
N PRO A 161 7.81 -3.68 19.82
CA PRO A 161 8.08 -4.62 20.90
C PRO A 161 9.45 -5.28 20.69
N ASN A 162 10.11 -5.69 21.77
CA ASN A 162 11.36 -6.46 21.68
C ASN A 162 11.19 -7.74 20.83
N GLN A 163 10.03 -8.36 20.91
CA GLN A 163 9.62 -9.49 20.09
C GLN A 163 8.13 -9.38 19.81
N TYR A 164 7.75 -9.40 18.54
CA TYR A 164 6.35 -9.47 18.14
C TYR A 164 5.84 -10.91 18.25
N VAL A 165 4.65 -11.07 18.81
CA VAL A 165 3.90 -12.32 18.86
C VAL A 165 2.48 -12.07 18.36
N ASP A 166 1.95 -12.99 17.56
CA ASP A 166 0.59 -12.87 17.01
C ASP A 166 -0.44 -12.61 18.11
N GLY A 167 -1.31 -11.64 17.88
CA GLY A 167 -2.32 -11.21 18.83
C GLY A 167 -1.89 -10.10 19.80
N MET A 168 -0.62 -9.67 19.78
CA MET A 168 -0.18 -8.48 20.50
C MET A 168 -0.89 -7.22 20.01
N LYS A 169 -0.90 -6.19 20.85
CA LYS A 169 -1.45 -4.88 20.56
C LYS A 169 -0.48 -3.82 21.09
N PRO A 170 -0.44 -2.64 20.48
CA PRO A 170 0.34 -1.54 21.00
C PRO A 170 -0.28 -0.99 22.29
N PHE A 171 0.56 -0.40 23.13
CA PHE A 171 0.12 0.40 24.27
C PHE A 171 -0.25 1.79 23.76
N LEU A 172 -1.51 2.18 23.95
CA LEU A 172 -1.98 3.48 23.50
C LEU A 172 -1.39 4.62 24.34
N PRO A 173 -1.00 5.73 23.72
CA PRO A 173 -0.63 6.94 24.43
C PRO A 173 -1.81 7.44 25.25
N ARG A 174 -1.52 8.17 26.33
CA ARG A 174 -2.54 8.72 27.25
C ARG A 174 -3.58 9.54 26.48
N GLY A 175 -4.86 9.22 26.67
CA GLY A 175 -5.99 9.92 26.06
C GLY A 175 -6.34 9.47 24.64
N TRP A 176 -5.63 8.49 24.09
CA TRP A 176 -6.01 7.79 22.86
C TRP A 176 -6.74 6.50 23.23
N PHE A 177 -7.83 6.17 22.52
CA PHE A 177 -8.71 5.05 22.87
C PHE A 177 -8.68 3.92 21.83
N ALA A 178 -8.13 4.20 20.65
CA ALA A 178 -8.01 3.24 19.56
C ALA A 178 -6.78 3.53 18.70
N TRP A 179 -6.33 2.50 18.02
CA TRP A 179 -5.36 2.58 16.94
C TRP A 179 -6.00 2.02 15.67
N THR A 180 -5.62 2.55 14.53
CA THR A 180 -6.10 2.10 13.22
C THR A 180 -5.05 1.24 12.54
N ILE A 181 -3.79 1.68 12.57
CA ILE A 181 -2.63 0.95 12.07
C ILE A 181 -1.57 0.93 13.17
N TRP A 182 -0.86 -0.16 13.29
CA TRP A 182 0.29 -0.30 14.18
C TRP A 182 1.53 -0.68 13.37
N GLN A 183 2.54 0.18 13.35
CA GLN A 183 3.87 -0.15 12.86
C GLN A 183 4.62 -0.82 14.01
N TYR A 184 4.86 -2.13 13.87
CA TYR A 184 5.38 -2.94 14.97
C TYR A 184 6.84 -3.34 14.79
N SER A 185 7.45 -3.05 13.64
CA SER A 185 8.86 -3.33 13.37
C SER A 185 9.38 -2.48 12.22
N ASP A 186 10.63 -2.06 12.34
CA ASP A 186 11.46 -1.41 11.30
C ASP A 186 12.47 -2.40 10.66
N LYS A 187 12.34 -3.70 10.95
CA LYS A 187 13.30 -4.76 10.58
C LYS A 187 12.61 -5.95 9.93
N GLY A 188 11.50 -5.70 9.24
CA GLY A 188 10.78 -6.75 8.54
C GLY A 188 11.52 -7.29 7.35
N VAL A 189 11.20 -8.54 7.01
CA VAL A 189 11.67 -9.20 5.78
C VAL A 189 10.45 -9.62 4.98
N VAL A 190 10.31 -9.06 3.78
CA VAL A 190 9.20 -9.36 2.87
C VAL A 190 9.76 -9.82 1.54
N ASN A 191 9.28 -10.95 1.05
CA ASN A 191 9.72 -11.47 -0.25
C ASN A 191 9.39 -10.44 -1.35
N GLY A 192 10.39 -10.07 -2.14
CA GLY A 192 10.29 -9.02 -3.14
C GLY A 192 10.92 -7.69 -2.72
N ILE A 193 11.39 -7.56 -1.47
CA ILE A 193 12.12 -6.39 -0.97
C ILE A 193 13.48 -6.86 -0.48
N ASN A 194 14.55 -6.22 -0.95
CA ASN A 194 15.92 -6.61 -0.62
C ASN A 194 16.46 -5.95 0.67
N ALA A 195 15.80 -4.90 1.15
CA ALA A 195 16.11 -4.20 2.40
C ALA A 195 15.22 -4.69 3.55
N SER A 196 15.55 -4.29 4.78
CA SER A 196 14.59 -4.36 5.88
C SER A 196 13.47 -3.35 5.62
N VAL A 197 12.23 -3.74 5.87
CA VAL A 197 11.05 -2.91 5.58
C VAL A 197 10.18 -2.78 6.82
N ASP A 198 9.49 -1.65 6.92
CA ASP A 198 8.58 -1.33 8.00
C ASP A 198 7.31 -2.18 7.92
N MET A 199 6.99 -2.85 9.03
CA MET A 199 5.91 -3.82 9.12
C MET A 199 4.71 -3.26 9.87
N ASN A 200 3.56 -3.37 9.27
CA ASN A 200 2.32 -2.78 9.77
C ASN A 200 1.20 -3.80 9.94
N LEU A 201 0.31 -3.51 10.87
CA LEU A 201 -0.97 -4.21 11.04
C LEU A 201 -2.11 -3.21 11.04
N PHE A 202 -3.08 -3.43 10.17
CA PHE A 202 -4.37 -2.74 10.27
C PHE A 202 -5.25 -3.44 11.33
N ASN A 203 -5.92 -2.65 12.17
CA ASN A 203 -6.77 -3.14 13.25
C ASN A 203 -8.17 -3.46 12.73
N GLY A 204 -8.39 -4.64 12.25
CA GLY A 204 -9.68 -5.09 11.71
C GLY A 204 -9.53 -6.28 10.80
N SER A 205 -10.66 -6.73 10.27
CA SER A 205 -10.73 -7.74 9.23
C SER A 205 -10.32 -7.16 7.87
N LEU A 206 -10.15 -8.02 6.89
CA LEU A 206 -9.90 -7.60 5.51
C LEU A 206 -11.07 -6.73 4.97
N GLU A 207 -12.31 -7.06 5.35
CA GLU A 207 -13.49 -6.27 5.01
C GLU A 207 -13.43 -4.85 5.63
N ASP A 208 -13.03 -4.76 6.90
CA ASP A 208 -12.84 -3.47 7.57
C ASP A 208 -11.75 -2.63 6.90
N LEU A 209 -10.67 -3.26 6.46
CA LEU A 209 -9.59 -2.59 5.72
C LEU A 209 -10.10 -1.96 4.42
N TYR A 210 -10.84 -2.72 3.61
CA TYR A 210 -11.41 -2.20 2.36
C TYR A 210 -12.44 -1.09 2.59
N LYS A 211 -13.28 -1.26 3.60
CA LYS A 211 -14.24 -0.22 4.02
C LYS A 211 -13.51 1.05 4.45
N PHE A 212 -12.45 0.92 5.23
CA PHE A 212 -11.60 2.05 5.65
C PHE A 212 -10.94 2.76 4.47
N ALA A 213 -10.45 1.99 3.50
CA ALA A 213 -9.88 2.50 2.26
C ALA A 213 -10.92 3.15 1.32
N GLY A 214 -12.22 3.05 1.64
CA GLY A 214 -13.29 3.58 0.79
C GLY A 214 -13.51 2.78 -0.50
N THR A 215 -12.99 1.56 -0.55
CA THR A 215 -13.04 0.71 -1.73
C THR A 215 -14.18 -0.29 -1.60
N LYS A 216 -14.97 -0.47 -2.65
CA LYS A 216 -16.01 -1.50 -2.65
C LYS A 216 -15.36 -2.87 -2.79
N ILE A 217 -15.68 -3.77 -1.87
CA ILE A 217 -15.34 -5.17 -2.02
C ILE A 217 -16.22 -5.74 -3.12
N VAL A 218 -15.63 -6.13 -4.24
CA VAL A 218 -16.32 -7.02 -5.19
C VAL A 218 -16.14 -8.43 -4.66
N ILE A 219 -17.10 -8.90 -3.86
CA ILE A 219 -17.15 -10.29 -3.43
C ILE A 219 -17.52 -11.10 -4.67
N GLU A 220 -16.55 -11.61 -5.39
CA GLU A 220 -16.83 -12.64 -6.39
C GLU A 220 -17.38 -13.86 -5.66
N LYS A 221 -18.38 -14.52 -6.26
CA LYS A 221 -18.92 -15.78 -5.67
C LYS A 221 -17.78 -16.76 -5.42
N PRO A 222 -17.81 -17.50 -4.30
CA PRO A 222 -16.80 -18.54 -4.04
C PRO A 222 -16.65 -19.43 -5.26
N LYS A 223 -15.41 -19.53 -5.75
CA LYS A 223 -15.07 -20.41 -6.87
C LYS A 223 -14.57 -21.73 -6.29
N THR A 224 -14.79 -22.80 -7.00
CA THR A 224 -14.13 -24.08 -6.71
C THR A 224 -13.17 -24.42 -7.83
N HIS A 225 -12.05 -25.04 -7.49
CA HIS A 225 -11.07 -25.56 -8.45
C HIS A 225 -10.96 -27.07 -8.31
N LYS A 226 -11.19 -27.79 -9.40
CA LYS A 226 -10.93 -29.23 -9.44
C LYS A 226 -9.47 -29.45 -9.79
N VAL A 227 -8.74 -30.06 -8.89
CA VAL A 227 -7.31 -30.30 -9.02
C VAL A 227 -7.04 -31.25 -10.19
N ALA A 228 -6.20 -30.77 -11.10
CA ALA A 228 -5.71 -31.55 -12.25
C ALA A 228 -4.29 -32.07 -12.01
N ALA A 229 -3.87 -33.03 -12.80
CA ALA A 229 -2.48 -33.48 -12.77
C ALA A 229 -1.54 -32.33 -13.13
N GLY A 230 -0.52 -32.08 -12.28
CA GLY A 230 0.43 -30.97 -12.43
C GLY A 230 0.06 -29.68 -11.69
N ASP A 231 -1.13 -29.63 -11.06
CA ASP A 231 -1.46 -28.51 -10.18
C ASP A 231 -0.65 -28.53 -8.91
N SER A 232 -0.29 -27.35 -8.45
CA SER A 232 0.27 -27.09 -7.13
C SER A 232 -0.58 -26.01 -6.45
N PHE A 233 -0.50 -25.89 -5.12
CA PHE A 233 -1.14 -24.76 -4.43
C PHE A 233 -0.69 -23.41 -4.99
N GLU A 234 0.55 -23.29 -5.42
CA GLU A 234 1.08 -22.08 -6.01
C GLU A 234 0.46 -21.79 -7.38
N SER A 235 0.37 -22.80 -8.28
CA SER A 235 -0.26 -22.63 -9.60
C SER A 235 -1.73 -22.28 -9.50
N VAL A 236 -2.45 -22.91 -8.57
CA VAL A 236 -3.88 -22.64 -8.33
C VAL A 236 -4.08 -21.27 -7.69
N ALA A 237 -3.27 -20.92 -6.69
CA ALA A 237 -3.33 -19.60 -6.05
C ALA A 237 -3.09 -18.47 -7.07
N ASN A 238 -2.06 -18.60 -7.90
CA ASN A 238 -1.74 -17.64 -8.97
C ASN A 238 -2.87 -17.53 -9.99
N LYS A 239 -3.47 -18.66 -10.39
CA LYS A 239 -4.59 -18.69 -11.34
C LYS A 239 -5.81 -17.90 -10.89
N TYR A 240 -6.05 -17.88 -9.57
CA TYR A 240 -7.22 -17.21 -8.99
C TYR A 240 -6.90 -15.90 -8.26
N GLY A 241 -5.63 -15.44 -8.29
CA GLY A 241 -5.22 -14.18 -7.68
C GLY A 241 -5.32 -14.17 -6.14
N VAL A 242 -5.21 -15.33 -5.51
CA VAL A 242 -5.19 -15.50 -4.05
C VAL A 242 -3.79 -15.91 -3.61
N THR A 243 -3.48 -15.80 -2.31
CA THR A 243 -2.21 -16.33 -1.81
C THR A 243 -2.30 -17.83 -1.54
N VAL A 244 -1.17 -18.51 -1.60
CA VAL A 244 -1.06 -19.92 -1.20
C VAL A 244 -1.59 -20.12 0.22
N ARG A 245 -1.28 -19.21 1.14
CA ARG A 245 -1.76 -19.27 2.54
C ARG A 245 -3.28 -19.24 2.63
N GLU A 246 -3.93 -18.32 1.90
CA GLU A 246 -5.39 -18.23 1.85
C GLU A 246 -6.01 -19.52 1.29
N LEU A 247 -5.43 -20.02 0.20
CA LEU A 247 -5.92 -21.24 -0.44
C LEU A 247 -5.75 -22.48 0.48
N VAL A 248 -4.60 -22.62 1.12
CA VAL A 248 -4.34 -23.71 2.08
C VAL A 248 -5.24 -23.60 3.31
N SER A 249 -5.42 -22.39 3.87
CA SER A 249 -6.30 -22.15 5.01
C SER A 249 -7.76 -22.50 4.74
N ALA A 250 -8.22 -22.27 3.49
CA ALA A 250 -9.57 -22.61 3.08
C ALA A 250 -9.80 -24.11 2.87
N ASN A 251 -8.75 -24.92 2.75
CA ASN A 251 -8.86 -26.31 2.35
C ASN A 251 -8.30 -27.34 3.34
N GLN A 252 -7.36 -26.98 4.20
CA GLN A 252 -6.76 -27.80 5.28
C GLN A 252 -6.39 -29.25 4.89
N GLN A 253 -6.10 -29.51 3.62
CA GLN A 253 -5.83 -30.85 3.09
C GLN A 253 -4.63 -30.84 2.13
N LEU A 254 -4.04 -32.01 1.93
CA LEU A 254 -3.01 -32.18 0.90
C LEU A 254 -3.63 -32.19 -0.49
N LEU A 255 -2.95 -31.54 -1.43
CA LEU A 255 -3.39 -31.44 -2.82
C LEU A 255 -3.28 -32.82 -3.51
N LYS A 256 -4.40 -33.36 -3.99
CA LYS A 256 -4.44 -34.58 -4.79
C LYS A 256 -5.24 -34.36 -6.06
N THR A 257 -4.81 -35.02 -7.16
CA THR A 257 -5.57 -34.99 -8.41
C THR A 257 -7.00 -35.49 -8.17
N GLY A 258 -7.97 -34.68 -8.61
CA GLY A 258 -9.39 -34.97 -8.44
C GLY A 258 -10.03 -34.28 -7.24
N ASP A 259 -9.25 -33.75 -6.30
CA ASP A 259 -9.79 -32.96 -5.18
C ASP A 259 -10.51 -31.71 -5.71
N THR A 260 -11.49 -31.25 -4.95
CA THR A 260 -12.13 -29.95 -5.17
C THR A 260 -11.67 -29.00 -4.10
N LEU A 261 -10.96 -27.94 -4.51
CA LEU A 261 -10.53 -26.88 -3.63
C LEU A 261 -11.57 -25.76 -3.56
N ASN A 262 -11.84 -25.29 -2.35
CA ASN A 262 -12.54 -24.04 -2.14
C ASN A 262 -11.52 -22.89 -2.39
N VAL A 263 -11.78 -22.10 -3.41
CA VAL A 263 -10.95 -20.95 -3.71
C VAL A 263 -11.45 -19.76 -2.91
N PRO A 264 -10.65 -19.20 -1.99
CA PRO A 264 -11.02 -17.99 -1.27
C PRO A 264 -11.34 -16.87 -2.25
N VAL A 265 -12.22 -15.96 -1.83
CA VAL A 265 -12.62 -14.85 -2.66
C VAL A 265 -11.38 -14.01 -2.99
N ALA A 266 -11.02 -13.92 -4.26
CA ALA A 266 -10.03 -12.97 -4.73
C ALA A 266 -10.66 -11.58 -4.64
N ILE A 267 -10.08 -10.70 -3.83
CA ILE A 267 -10.56 -9.34 -3.71
C ILE A 267 -9.85 -8.52 -4.79
N ALA A 268 -10.58 -8.21 -5.87
CA ALA A 268 -10.12 -7.27 -6.87
C ALA A 268 -10.41 -5.85 -6.38
N ILE A 269 -9.42 -4.97 -6.44
CA ILE A 269 -9.64 -3.54 -6.28
C ILE A 269 -10.35 -3.08 -7.58
N PRO A 270 -11.57 -2.51 -7.51
CA PRO A 270 -12.19 -1.95 -8.71
C PRO A 270 -11.26 -0.90 -9.30
N GLN A 271 -10.90 -1.05 -10.55
CA GLN A 271 -10.23 0.00 -11.30
C GLN A 271 -11.30 1.06 -11.55
N ASP A 272 -11.25 2.19 -10.82
CA ASP A 272 -12.22 3.28 -11.01
C ASP A 272 -12.18 3.78 -12.45
N GLY A 273 -13.35 3.62 -13.08
CA GLY A 273 -13.94 4.47 -14.10
C GLY A 273 -13.09 4.95 -15.27
N GLY A 274 -12.59 4.04 -16.06
CA GLY A 274 -12.23 4.29 -17.45
C GLY A 274 -12.86 3.24 -18.34
N GLY A 275 -14.10 3.45 -18.79
CA GLY A 275 -14.74 2.82 -19.93
C GLY A 275 -14.79 1.29 -19.93
N GLY A 276 -16.02 0.76 -20.05
CA GLY A 276 -16.31 -0.66 -20.16
C GLY A 276 -15.35 -1.40 -21.06
N ALA A 277 -14.86 -2.53 -20.57
CA ALA A 277 -14.12 -3.48 -21.38
C ALA A 277 -15.05 -4.09 -22.43
N THR A 278 -15.11 -3.44 -23.56
CA THR A 278 -15.27 -4.14 -24.85
C THR A 278 -14.06 -5.06 -25.00
N PRO A 279 -14.16 -6.26 -25.58
CA PRO A 279 -13.02 -7.11 -25.83
C PRO A 279 -11.98 -6.29 -26.60
N ALA A 280 -10.83 -6.05 -25.96
CA ALA A 280 -9.82 -5.14 -26.45
C ALA A 280 -9.36 -5.61 -27.84
N SER A 281 -9.50 -4.75 -28.82
CA SER A 281 -8.65 -4.83 -30.01
C SER A 281 -7.21 -4.86 -29.48
N SER A 282 -6.47 -5.91 -29.80
CA SER A 282 -5.09 -6.12 -29.35
C SER A 282 -4.26 -4.89 -29.72
N ARG A 283 -3.94 -4.05 -28.72
CA ARG A 283 -2.97 -2.96 -28.91
C ARG A 283 -1.62 -3.59 -29.17
N THR A 284 -0.89 -3.09 -30.13
CA THR A 284 0.46 -3.58 -30.43
C THR A 284 1.47 -2.45 -30.24
N HIS A 285 2.68 -2.81 -29.84
CA HIS A 285 3.82 -1.91 -29.78
C HIS A 285 4.98 -2.50 -30.58
N THR A 286 5.53 -1.73 -31.51
CA THR A 286 6.74 -2.11 -32.24
C THR A 286 7.95 -1.58 -31.48
N ILE A 287 8.83 -2.46 -31.03
CA ILE A 287 10.04 -2.14 -30.27
C ILE A 287 10.95 -1.22 -31.07
N GLN A 288 11.31 -0.11 -30.48
CA GLN A 288 12.26 0.88 -31.01
C GLN A 288 13.62 0.77 -30.31
N ALA A 289 14.64 1.40 -30.88
CA ALA A 289 15.95 1.46 -30.26
C ALA A 289 15.86 2.20 -28.90
N GLY A 290 16.32 1.54 -27.83
CA GLY A 290 16.24 2.06 -26.46
C GLY A 290 15.01 1.59 -25.68
N ASP A 291 14.03 0.91 -26.31
CA ASP A 291 12.92 0.34 -25.59
C ASP A 291 13.35 -0.81 -24.68
N THR A 292 12.73 -0.88 -23.51
CA THR A 292 12.79 -2.01 -22.60
C THR A 292 11.37 -2.50 -22.36
N LEU A 293 11.19 -3.78 -22.03
CA LEU A 293 9.86 -4.29 -21.67
C LEU A 293 9.25 -3.52 -20.47
N THR A 294 10.08 -3.05 -19.56
CA THR A 294 9.65 -2.20 -18.44
C THR A 294 9.12 -0.86 -18.94
N GLY A 295 9.85 -0.19 -19.84
CA GLY A 295 9.40 1.09 -20.41
C GLY A 295 8.11 0.95 -21.21
N VAL A 296 7.98 -0.15 -21.98
CA VAL A 296 6.75 -0.44 -22.72
C VAL A 296 5.59 -0.73 -21.77
N ALA A 297 5.81 -1.49 -20.70
CA ALA A 297 4.79 -1.79 -19.70
C ALA A 297 4.26 -0.50 -19.03
N VAL A 298 5.15 0.39 -18.64
CA VAL A 298 4.80 1.70 -18.09
C VAL A 298 4.00 2.54 -19.07
N LYS A 299 4.47 2.61 -20.33
CA LYS A 299 3.81 3.40 -21.38
C LYS A 299 2.35 2.98 -21.62
N TYR A 300 2.06 1.71 -21.48
CA TYR A 300 0.72 1.15 -21.76
C TYR A 300 -0.10 0.80 -20.52
N GLY A 301 0.42 1.09 -19.31
CA GLY A 301 -0.27 0.83 -18.06
C GLY A 301 -0.50 -0.65 -17.77
N THR A 302 0.44 -1.50 -18.18
CA THR A 302 0.41 -2.96 -18.00
C THR A 302 1.69 -3.43 -17.30
N THR A 303 1.86 -4.74 -17.11
CA THR A 303 3.05 -5.29 -16.44
C THR A 303 3.97 -5.98 -17.46
N VAL A 304 5.28 -6.02 -17.13
CA VAL A 304 6.28 -6.78 -17.89
C VAL A 304 5.86 -8.25 -18.02
N ALA A 305 5.33 -8.83 -16.93
CA ALA A 305 4.85 -10.20 -16.91
C ALA A 305 3.67 -10.42 -17.86
N ALA A 306 2.72 -9.49 -17.90
CA ALA A 306 1.57 -9.57 -18.81
C ALA A 306 2.00 -9.47 -20.27
N ILE A 307 2.91 -8.53 -20.61
CA ILE A 307 3.47 -8.44 -21.98
C ILE A 307 4.26 -9.70 -22.33
N ALA A 308 5.12 -10.19 -21.42
CA ALA A 308 5.91 -11.37 -21.65
C ALA A 308 5.02 -12.61 -21.90
N SER A 309 3.98 -12.78 -21.11
CA SER A 309 3.00 -13.86 -21.28
C SER A 309 2.20 -13.77 -22.58
N ALA A 310 1.74 -12.56 -22.94
CA ALA A 310 0.97 -12.34 -24.17
C ALA A 310 1.80 -12.53 -25.46
N ASN A 311 3.15 -12.57 -25.34
CA ASN A 311 4.09 -12.65 -26.45
C ASN A 311 5.05 -13.84 -26.37
N ASP A 312 4.83 -14.79 -25.46
CA ASP A 312 5.68 -15.98 -25.24
C ASP A 312 7.17 -15.64 -24.97
N ILE A 313 7.43 -14.47 -24.34
CA ILE A 313 8.78 -14.01 -24.08
C ILE A 313 9.31 -14.70 -22.81
N LYS A 314 10.25 -15.62 -22.98
CA LYS A 314 10.90 -16.35 -21.87
C LYS A 314 12.01 -15.56 -21.20
N ASN A 315 12.64 -14.62 -21.89
CA ASN A 315 13.70 -13.76 -21.36
C ASN A 315 13.36 -12.30 -21.65
N ILE A 316 12.97 -11.56 -20.62
CA ILE A 316 12.51 -10.16 -20.69
C ILE A 316 13.58 -9.18 -21.18
N ASN A 317 14.87 -9.58 -21.14
CA ASN A 317 15.99 -8.79 -21.65
C ASN A 317 16.33 -9.09 -23.13
N ASN A 318 15.60 -10.00 -23.77
CA ASN A 318 15.85 -10.41 -25.15
C ASN A 318 14.70 -9.98 -26.07
N ILE A 319 14.47 -8.66 -26.17
CA ILE A 319 13.58 -8.07 -27.18
C ILE A 319 14.39 -7.41 -28.27
N LYS A 320 13.87 -7.40 -29.49
CA LYS A 320 14.59 -6.89 -30.67
C LYS A 320 13.88 -5.68 -31.26
N VAL A 321 14.67 -4.69 -31.71
CA VAL A 321 14.14 -3.57 -32.48
C VAL A 321 13.37 -4.10 -33.70
N GLY A 322 12.16 -3.57 -33.91
CA GLY A 322 11.23 -4.04 -34.94
C GLY A 322 10.32 -5.19 -34.49
N GLN A 323 10.54 -5.80 -33.35
CA GLN A 323 9.62 -6.80 -32.77
C GLN A 323 8.28 -6.16 -32.43
N VAL A 324 7.18 -6.75 -32.88
CA VAL A 324 5.82 -6.29 -32.54
C VAL A 324 5.34 -7.07 -31.33
N LEU A 325 5.00 -6.35 -30.28
CA LEU A 325 4.44 -6.93 -29.04
C LEU A 325 2.93 -6.69 -28.98
N VAL A 326 2.20 -7.71 -28.64
CA VAL A 326 0.80 -7.60 -28.20
C VAL A 326 0.80 -7.01 -26.79
N ILE A 327 0.05 -5.94 -26.57
CA ILE A 327 -0.06 -5.24 -25.30
C ILE A 327 -1.44 -5.58 -24.70
N PRO A 328 -1.45 -6.40 -23.63
CA PRO A 328 -2.68 -6.81 -22.96
C PRO A 328 -3.28 -5.68 -22.10
#